data_6a9e2f8e73bdae070b41fdca63fba2a0
#
_entry.id   6a9e2f8e73bdae070b41fdca63fba2a0
#
_cell.length_a   1.000
_cell.length_b   1.000
_cell.length_c   1.000
_cell.angle_alpha   90.00
_cell.angle_beta   90.00
_cell.angle_gamma   90.00
#
_symmetry.space_group_name_H-M   'P 1'
#
loop_
_entity.id
_entity.type
_entity.pdbx_description
1 polymer ?
#
loop_
_entity_poly.entity_id
_entity_poly.type
_entity_poly.pdbx_seq_one_letter_code
_entity_poly.pdbx_strand_id
1 'polypeptide(L)'
;VSLEQLWDLYQEHGYRVDQPIGANPLDQFYAALLAFGHQDLARAAELAIQAATGDPDDRVFTEAAAYLSRVAGQGKHNVYVSGDAFAAFIGGGGNVPLYAATSAALRAAYSEYERLDVLDIGTGNGHALLPALTPTINRLGVVEPSAALLAELHARLDGSGRSREAFAGTAQEFAHHDNGGWTIIQATYSLHSIPPDERPGLLRRLRDLGQRLLIVEFDVPEFAAMYDPARVRDIVGRYQRGLAEYTDDGGLVAQGFLMPVLLGYFDQTAARTTYEQPIAAWADLVRAAGFTAVEVRPLYDYWWATACLVTGSG
;
A
#
# COMPACT_ATOMS: atom_id res chain seq x y z
N VAL A 1 11.53 -15.45 -27.29
CA VAL A 1 10.09 -15.38 -27.01
C VAL A 1 9.74 -14.05 -26.34
N SER A 2 8.56 -13.51 -26.62
CA SER A 2 8.03 -12.30 -25.98
C SER A 2 7.44 -12.59 -24.61
N LEU A 3 7.13 -11.55 -23.86
CA LEU A 3 6.47 -11.62 -22.57
C LEU A 3 5.14 -12.38 -22.62
N GLU A 4 4.31 -12.16 -23.65
CA GLU A 4 3.06 -12.90 -23.83
C GLU A 4 3.32 -14.39 -24.08
N GLN A 5 4.28 -14.71 -24.93
CA GLN A 5 4.67 -16.12 -25.19
C GLN A 5 5.25 -16.78 -23.93
N LEU A 6 6.01 -16.05 -23.11
CA LEU A 6 6.50 -16.57 -21.83
C LEU A 6 5.34 -16.84 -20.86
N TRP A 7 4.32 -15.98 -20.86
CA TRP A 7 3.12 -16.17 -20.07
C TRP A 7 2.32 -17.42 -20.51
N ASP A 8 2.10 -17.58 -21.82
CA ASP A 8 1.40 -18.75 -22.35
C ASP A 8 2.15 -20.05 -22.00
N LEU A 9 3.47 -20.07 -22.18
CA LEU A 9 4.32 -21.20 -21.82
C LEU A 9 4.29 -21.46 -20.29
N TYR A 10 4.29 -20.42 -19.49
CA TYR A 10 4.20 -20.54 -18.04
C TYR A 10 2.86 -21.14 -17.60
N GLN A 11 1.76 -20.71 -18.19
CA GLN A 11 0.43 -21.26 -17.90
C GLN A 11 0.31 -22.73 -18.30
N GLU A 12 0.89 -23.12 -19.43
CA GLU A 12 0.80 -24.50 -19.95
C GLU A 12 1.75 -25.47 -19.25
N HIS A 13 2.95 -25.02 -18.92
CA HIS A 13 4.05 -25.91 -18.53
C HIS A 13 4.68 -25.57 -17.15
N GLY A 14 4.23 -24.50 -16.50
CA GLY A 14 4.90 -23.96 -15.31
C GLY A 14 6.23 -23.28 -15.62
N TYR A 15 6.99 -22.95 -14.57
CA TYR A 15 8.29 -22.31 -14.71
C TYR A 15 9.32 -23.23 -15.39
N ARG A 16 9.98 -22.74 -16.45
CA ARG A 16 11.06 -23.41 -17.16
C ARG A 16 12.22 -22.45 -17.41
N VAL A 17 13.44 -22.92 -17.22
CA VAL A 17 14.69 -22.12 -17.23
C VAL A 17 15.32 -22.05 -18.62
N ASP A 18 14.99 -22.96 -19.51
CA ASP A 18 15.69 -23.31 -20.75
C ASP A 18 15.11 -22.64 -22.01
N GLN A 19 14.12 -21.78 -21.85
CA GLN A 19 13.54 -21.06 -22.98
C GLN A 19 14.45 -19.89 -23.43
N PRO A 20 14.72 -19.74 -24.72
CA PRO A 20 15.44 -18.60 -25.24
C PRO A 20 14.56 -17.34 -25.14
N ILE A 21 14.97 -16.38 -24.32
CA ILE A 21 14.27 -15.13 -24.13
C ILE A 21 14.70 -14.13 -25.20
N GLY A 22 13.77 -13.28 -25.66
CA GLY A 22 14.05 -12.22 -26.63
C GLY A 22 15.04 -11.19 -26.08
N ALA A 23 15.57 -10.33 -26.98
CA ALA A 23 16.47 -9.26 -26.59
C ALA A 23 15.74 -8.02 -26.02
N ASN A 24 14.41 -8.03 -25.99
CA ASN A 24 13.64 -6.92 -25.41
C ASN A 24 13.84 -6.87 -23.88
N PRO A 25 14.24 -5.73 -23.30
CA PRO A 25 14.49 -5.61 -21.86
C PRO A 25 13.30 -5.99 -20.98
N LEU A 26 12.09 -5.63 -21.38
CA LEU A 26 10.89 -6.00 -20.62
C LEU A 26 10.63 -7.51 -20.63
N ASP A 27 10.90 -8.21 -21.75
CA ASP A 27 10.76 -9.68 -21.81
C ASP A 27 11.77 -10.36 -20.87
N GLN A 28 13.01 -9.84 -20.84
CA GLN A 28 14.06 -10.31 -19.93
C GLN A 28 13.71 -10.05 -18.48
N PHE A 29 13.21 -8.85 -18.17
CA PHE A 29 12.76 -8.52 -16.81
C PHE A 29 11.56 -9.38 -16.38
N TYR A 30 10.59 -9.60 -17.26
CA TYR A 30 9.48 -10.53 -16.99
C TYR A 30 9.97 -11.93 -16.62
N ALA A 31 10.90 -12.47 -17.39
CA ALA A 31 11.51 -13.75 -17.07
C ALA A 31 12.30 -13.74 -15.75
N ALA A 32 12.93 -12.60 -15.41
CA ALA A 32 13.57 -12.42 -14.11
C ALA A 32 12.56 -12.49 -12.95
N LEU A 33 11.35 -11.90 -13.12
CA LEU A 33 10.27 -11.99 -12.12
C LEU A 33 9.76 -13.43 -11.94
N LEU A 34 9.59 -14.17 -13.04
CA LEU A 34 9.25 -15.60 -12.98
C LEU A 34 10.31 -16.41 -12.23
N ALA A 35 11.60 -16.21 -12.58
CA ALA A 35 12.71 -16.87 -11.91
C ALA A 35 12.76 -16.56 -10.42
N PHE A 36 12.61 -15.28 -10.06
CA PHE A 36 12.58 -14.85 -8.67
C PHE A 36 11.45 -15.48 -7.85
N GLY A 37 10.23 -15.49 -8.39
CA GLY A 37 9.07 -16.10 -7.75
C GLY A 37 9.22 -17.61 -7.53
N HIS A 38 9.97 -18.28 -8.40
CA HIS A 38 10.30 -19.71 -8.29
C HIS A 38 11.62 -20.00 -7.56
N GLN A 39 12.19 -19.02 -6.87
CA GLN A 39 13.41 -19.15 -6.07
C GLN A 39 14.69 -19.43 -6.87
N ASP A 40 14.66 -19.27 -8.17
CA ASP A 40 15.86 -19.33 -9.01
C ASP A 40 16.56 -17.96 -9.03
N LEU A 41 17.17 -17.63 -7.89
CA LEU A 41 17.73 -16.31 -7.64
C LEU A 41 18.92 -15.99 -8.55
N ALA A 42 19.70 -17.00 -8.92
CA ALA A 42 20.83 -16.82 -9.83
C ALA A 42 20.36 -16.45 -11.23
N ARG A 43 19.35 -17.15 -11.74
CA ARG A 43 18.76 -16.87 -13.04
C ARG A 43 18.01 -15.53 -13.04
N ALA A 44 17.31 -15.21 -11.96
CA ALA A 44 16.65 -13.91 -11.81
C ALA A 44 17.64 -12.74 -11.91
N ALA A 45 18.78 -12.83 -11.23
CA ALA A 45 19.83 -11.83 -11.30
C ALA A 45 20.44 -11.71 -12.71
N GLU A 46 20.76 -12.84 -13.35
CA GLU A 46 21.29 -12.86 -14.72
C GLU A 46 20.35 -12.14 -15.71
N LEU A 47 19.06 -12.48 -15.66
CA LEU A 47 18.05 -11.91 -16.56
C LEU A 47 17.80 -10.43 -16.30
N ALA A 48 17.80 -10.01 -15.02
CA ALA A 48 17.69 -8.59 -14.68
C ALA A 48 18.90 -7.78 -15.16
N ILE A 49 20.12 -8.34 -15.10
CA ILE A 49 21.33 -7.72 -15.67
C ILE A 49 21.20 -7.58 -17.20
N GLN A 50 20.64 -8.59 -17.88
CA GLN A 50 20.41 -8.50 -19.32
C GLN A 50 19.40 -7.41 -19.65
N ALA A 51 18.29 -7.30 -18.91
CA ALA A 51 17.30 -6.24 -19.05
C ALA A 51 17.94 -4.84 -18.87
N ALA A 52 18.70 -4.65 -17.79
CA ALA A 52 19.41 -3.40 -17.51
C ALA A 52 20.47 -3.05 -18.56
N THR A 53 21.12 -4.06 -19.15
CA THR A 53 22.08 -3.87 -20.25
C THR A 53 21.39 -3.46 -21.55
N GLY A 54 20.19 -3.99 -21.79
CA GLY A 54 19.38 -3.68 -22.97
C GLY A 54 18.72 -2.29 -22.91
N ASP A 55 18.42 -1.81 -21.71
CA ASP A 55 17.92 -0.44 -21.47
C ASP A 55 18.51 0.12 -20.15
N PRO A 56 19.71 0.72 -20.23
CA PRO A 56 20.40 1.25 -19.07
C PRO A 56 19.78 2.55 -18.52
N ASP A 57 18.89 3.19 -19.25
CA ASP A 57 18.20 4.40 -18.82
C ASP A 57 16.92 4.07 -18.03
N ASP A 58 16.41 2.85 -18.13
CA ASP A 58 15.29 2.39 -17.31
C ASP A 58 15.75 2.04 -15.88
N ARG A 59 15.35 2.88 -14.93
CA ARG A 59 15.70 2.72 -13.53
C ARG A 59 15.09 1.48 -12.89
N VAL A 60 13.94 0.98 -13.35
CA VAL A 60 13.37 -0.25 -12.83
C VAL A 60 14.30 -1.43 -13.09
N PHE A 61 14.83 -1.52 -14.32
CA PHE A 61 15.71 -2.63 -14.68
C PHE A 61 17.08 -2.52 -13.99
N THR A 62 17.67 -1.31 -13.95
CA THR A 62 18.98 -1.12 -13.32
C THR A 62 18.94 -1.33 -11.81
N GLU A 63 17.93 -0.83 -11.12
CA GLU A 63 17.74 -1.04 -9.68
C GLU A 63 17.38 -2.49 -9.34
N ALA A 64 16.54 -3.15 -10.16
CA ALA A 64 16.22 -4.55 -9.99
C ALA A 64 17.44 -5.46 -10.22
N ALA A 65 18.29 -5.17 -11.21
CA ALA A 65 19.53 -5.90 -11.43
C ALA A 65 20.48 -5.80 -10.22
N ALA A 66 20.65 -4.60 -9.66
CA ALA A 66 21.45 -4.38 -8.47
C ALA A 66 20.88 -5.13 -7.26
N TYR A 67 19.57 -5.05 -7.04
CA TYR A 67 18.89 -5.73 -5.94
C TYR A 67 18.98 -7.26 -6.07
N LEU A 68 18.63 -7.82 -7.22
CA LEU A 68 18.62 -9.28 -7.45
C LEU A 68 20.04 -9.87 -7.40
N SER A 69 21.06 -9.14 -7.87
CA SER A 69 22.46 -9.56 -7.72
C SER A 69 22.88 -9.68 -6.26
N ARG A 70 22.46 -8.72 -5.41
CA ARG A 70 22.69 -8.79 -3.97
C ARG A 70 21.95 -9.96 -3.32
N VAL A 71 20.68 -10.15 -3.68
CA VAL A 71 19.85 -11.24 -3.15
C VAL A 71 20.39 -12.62 -3.57
N ALA A 72 20.85 -12.76 -4.80
CA ALA A 72 21.47 -14.01 -5.28
C ALA A 72 22.75 -14.35 -4.49
N GLY A 73 23.52 -13.35 -4.08
CA GLY A 73 24.76 -13.56 -3.33
C GLY A 73 24.57 -13.71 -1.81
N GLN A 74 23.55 -13.09 -1.24
CA GLN A 74 23.38 -12.97 0.22
C GLN A 74 22.08 -13.58 0.75
N GLY A 75 21.19 -14.06 -0.12
CA GLY A 75 19.84 -14.51 0.23
C GLY A 75 18.80 -13.39 0.27
N LYS A 76 17.53 -13.78 0.37
CA LYS A 76 16.40 -12.85 0.47
C LYS A 76 16.41 -12.14 1.82
N HIS A 77 16.15 -10.86 1.80
CA HIS A 77 15.91 -10.04 2.98
C HIS A 77 14.41 -9.72 3.11
N ASN A 78 14.00 -9.27 4.31
CA ASN A 78 12.65 -8.78 4.55
C ASN A 78 12.33 -7.58 3.63
N VAL A 79 11.03 -7.31 3.41
CA VAL A 79 10.52 -6.22 2.57
C VAL A 79 11.16 -4.87 2.97
N TYR A 80 11.31 -4.60 4.26
CA TYR A 80 11.98 -3.40 4.78
C TYR A 80 13.42 -3.74 5.14
N VAL A 81 14.34 -3.45 4.24
CA VAL A 81 15.78 -3.68 4.47
C VAL A 81 16.35 -2.74 5.53
N SER A 82 15.82 -1.51 5.62
CA SER A 82 16.17 -0.60 6.71
C SER A 82 15.01 0.32 7.09
N GLY A 83 14.89 0.65 8.39
CA GLY A 83 13.95 1.65 8.87
C GLY A 83 14.20 3.04 8.26
N ASP A 84 15.46 3.36 7.97
CA ASP A 84 15.85 4.62 7.36
C ASP A 84 15.32 4.75 5.91
N ALA A 85 15.34 3.67 5.13
CA ALA A 85 14.79 3.66 3.78
C ALA A 85 13.27 3.89 3.80
N PHE A 86 12.55 3.25 4.71
CA PHE A 86 11.13 3.48 4.88
C PHE A 86 10.82 4.90 5.35
N ALA A 87 11.58 5.43 6.31
CA ALA A 87 11.42 6.80 6.79
C ALA A 87 11.69 7.83 5.66
N ALA A 88 12.73 7.63 4.87
CA ALA A 88 13.04 8.46 3.70
C ALA A 88 11.93 8.37 2.62
N PHE A 89 11.40 7.16 2.39
CA PHE A 89 10.28 6.95 1.47
C PHE A 89 9.04 7.73 1.92
N ILE A 90 8.58 7.54 3.15
CA ILE A 90 7.38 8.21 3.68
C ILE A 90 7.56 9.73 3.80
N GLY A 91 8.77 10.19 4.13
CA GLY A 91 9.08 11.62 4.30
C GLY A 91 9.40 12.35 3.01
N GLY A 92 9.44 11.66 1.85
CA GLY A 92 9.87 12.21 0.56
C GLY A 92 8.88 12.02 -0.57
N GLY A 93 9.29 12.46 -1.77
CA GLY A 93 8.57 12.28 -3.02
C GLY A 93 7.09 12.64 -2.93
N GLY A 94 6.27 11.90 -3.66
CA GLY A 94 4.83 12.05 -3.70
C GLY A 94 4.10 11.72 -2.39
N ASN A 95 4.77 11.13 -1.38
CA ASN A 95 4.14 10.90 -0.08
C ASN A 95 3.80 12.19 0.63
N VAL A 96 4.63 13.22 0.52
CA VAL A 96 4.38 14.52 1.17
C VAL A 96 3.08 15.15 0.69
N PRO A 97 2.85 15.39 -0.61
CA PRO A 97 1.57 15.92 -1.09
C PRO A 97 0.41 14.92 -0.93
N LEU A 98 0.64 13.61 -0.98
CA LEU A 98 -0.37 12.58 -0.73
C LEU A 98 -0.98 12.73 0.68
N TYR A 99 -0.12 12.74 1.71
CA TYR A 99 -0.59 12.90 3.09
C TYR A 99 -1.16 14.28 3.35
N ALA A 100 -0.64 15.33 2.71
CA ALA A 100 -1.22 16.68 2.80
C ALA A 100 -2.65 16.72 2.24
N ALA A 101 -2.90 16.13 1.07
CA ALA A 101 -4.22 16.04 0.47
C ALA A 101 -5.19 15.21 1.32
N THR A 102 -4.72 14.08 1.85
CA THR A 102 -5.49 13.22 2.75
C THR A 102 -5.89 13.97 4.02
N SER A 103 -4.93 14.57 4.70
CA SER A 103 -5.19 15.34 5.93
C SER A 103 -6.14 16.53 5.69
N ALA A 104 -6.01 17.20 4.55
CA ALA A 104 -6.92 18.29 4.18
C ALA A 104 -8.36 17.78 3.96
N ALA A 105 -8.53 16.61 3.34
CA ALA A 105 -9.84 16.00 3.15
C ALA A 105 -10.49 15.57 4.47
N LEU A 106 -9.72 14.98 5.39
CA LEU A 106 -10.19 14.64 6.73
C LEU A 106 -10.58 15.89 7.52
N ARG A 107 -9.71 16.91 7.52
CA ARG A 107 -9.99 18.20 8.18
C ARG A 107 -11.26 18.86 7.66
N ALA A 108 -11.50 18.82 6.35
CA ALA A 108 -12.72 19.33 5.74
C ALA A 108 -13.96 18.62 6.29
N ALA A 109 -13.92 17.28 6.38
CA ALA A 109 -15.00 16.49 6.96
C ALA A 109 -15.24 16.80 8.45
N TYR A 110 -14.18 17.03 9.23
CA TYR A 110 -14.31 17.40 10.65
C TYR A 110 -14.93 18.78 10.81
N SER A 111 -14.64 19.71 9.91
CA SER A 111 -15.12 21.10 9.97
C SER A 111 -16.63 21.22 9.70
N GLU A 112 -17.29 20.16 9.27
CA GLU A 112 -18.75 20.11 9.12
C GLU A 112 -19.48 20.03 10.48
N TYR A 113 -18.73 19.79 11.59
CA TYR A 113 -19.29 19.59 12.93
C TYR A 113 -18.77 20.62 13.91
N GLU A 114 -19.66 21.17 14.74
CA GLU A 114 -19.28 22.02 15.88
C GLU A 114 -18.57 21.21 16.98
N ARG A 115 -18.96 19.94 17.13
CA ARG A 115 -18.37 18.97 18.06
C ARG A 115 -18.49 17.57 17.48
N LEU A 116 -17.40 16.81 17.51
CA LEU A 116 -17.38 15.44 16.99
C LEU A 116 -16.48 14.50 17.79
N ASP A 117 -16.79 13.23 17.72
CA ASP A 117 -15.99 12.13 18.23
C ASP A 117 -15.41 11.34 17.04
N VAL A 118 -14.09 11.21 16.97
CA VAL A 118 -13.37 10.59 15.84
C VAL A 118 -12.71 9.31 16.30
N LEU A 119 -12.91 8.24 15.52
CA LEU A 119 -12.17 7.00 15.62
C LEU A 119 -11.31 6.83 14.38
N ASP A 120 -9.99 6.64 14.56
CA ASP A 120 -9.03 6.39 13.49
C ASP A 120 -8.50 4.95 13.57
N ILE A 121 -8.76 4.18 12.51
CA ILE A 121 -8.44 2.75 12.42
C ILE A 121 -7.19 2.54 11.57
N GLY A 122 -6.19 1.83 12.15
CA GLY A 122 -4.89 1.66 11.52
C GLY A 122 -4.15 2.99 11.42
N THR A 123 -4.15 3.72 12.54
CA THR A 123 -3.65 5.11 12.60
C THR A 123 -2.16 5.24 12.30
N GLY A 124 -1.39 4.14 12.43
CA GLY A 124 0.06 4.18 12.34
C GLY A 124 0.66 5.18 13.35
N ASN A 125 1.65 5.95 12.92
CA ASN A 125 2.21 7.04 13.71
C ASN A 125 1.51 8.39 13.49
N GLY A 126 0.33 8.39 12.84
CA GLY A 126 -0.55 9.55 12.70
C GLY A 126 -0.21 10.51 11.57
N HIS A 127 0.47 10.09 10.50
CA HIS A 127 0.82 10.97 9.37
C HIS A 127 -0.40 11.65 8.75
N ALA A 128 -1.51 10.94 8.55
CA ALA A 128 -2.74 11.51 8.02
C ALA A 128 -3.56 12.23 9.11
N LEU A 129 -3.63 11.63 10.31
CA LEU A 129 -4.48 12.10 11.40
C LEU A 129 -4.00 13.44 11.99
N LEU A 130 -2.72 13.53 12.38
CA LEU A 130 -2.22 14.66 13.17
C LEU A 130 -2.41 16.02 12.48
N PRO A 131 -2.08 16.18 11.17
CA PRO A 131 -2.33 17.43 10.48
C PRO A 131 -3.82 17.73 10.27
N ALA A 132 -4.69 16.71 10.34
CA ALA A 132 -6.14 16.88 10.19
C ALA A 132 -6.84 17.36 11.46
N LEU A 133 -6.24 17.20 12.64
CA LEU A 133 -6.88 17.49 13.92
C LEU A 133 -7.41 18.94 14.01
N THR A 134 -8.67 19.09 14.49
CA THR A 134 -9.33 20.37 14.73
C THR A 134 -9.71 20.52 16.20
N PRO A 135 -9.91 21.75 16.69
CA PRO A 135 -10.40 21.98 18.07
C PRO A 135 -11.79 21.40 18.35
N THR A 136 -12.57 21.11 17.31
CA THR A 136 -13.93 20.57 17.40
C THR A 136 -13.98 19.10 17.83
N ILE A 137 -12.84 18.38 17.74
CA ILE A 137 -12.76 16.97 18.21
C ILE A 137 -12.83 16.95 19.73
N ASN A 138 -13.90 16.34 20.24
CA ASN A 138 -14.15 16.15 21.65
C ASN A 138 -13.52 14.86 22.20
N ARG A 139 -13.68 13.73 21.47
CA ARG A 139 -13.14 12.40 21.78
C ARG A 139 -12.33 11.91 20.59
N LEU A 140 -11.14 11.41 20.84
CA LEU A 140 -10.26 10.81 19.82
C LEU A 140 -9.96 9.37 20.23
N GLY A 141 -10.42 8.41 19.41
CA GLY A 141 -10.02 7.01 19.47
C GLY A 141 -9.01 6.68 18.41
N VAL A 142 -7.98 5.91 18.74
CA VAL A 142 -6.97 5.42 17.80
C VAL A 142 -6.78 3.92 17.97
N VAL A 143 -6.75 3.19 16.86
CA VAL A 143 -6.57 1.73 16.81
C VAL A 143 -5.35 1.42 15.96
N GLU A 144 -4.36 0.75 16.55
CA GLU A 144 -3.11 0.40 15.85
C GLU A 144 -2.52 -0.88 16.44
N PRO A 145 -2.30 -1.93 15.64
CA PRO A 145 -1.70 -3.17 16.14
C PRO A 145 -0.22 -3.06 16.48
N SER A 146 0.52 -2.12 15.86
CA SER A 146 1.94 -1.91 16.16
C SER A 146 2.11 -1.03 17.41
N ALA A 147 2.54 -1.64 18.50
CA ALA A 147 2.84 -0.91 19.74
C ALA A 147 3.91 0.19 19.54
N ALA A 148 4.86 -0.02 18.64
CA ALA A 148 5.91 0.96 18.33
C ALA A 148 5.32 2.21 17.65
N LEU A 149 4.48 2.04 16.61
CA LEU A 149 3.82 3.15 15.92
C LEU A 149 2.85 3.89 16.85
N LEU A 150 2.14 3.15 17.70
CA LEU A 150 1.26 3.76 18.70
C LEU A 150 2.05 4.59 19.73
N ALA A 151 3.22 4.14 20.16
CA ALA A 151 4.10 4.91 21.04
C ALA A 151 4.61 6.20 20.37
N GLU A 152 5.00 6.14 19.10
CA GLU A 152 5.38 7.34 18.32
C GLU A 152 4.21 8.33 18.22
N LEU A 153 3.00 7.84 17.92
CA LEU A 153 1.80 8.67 17.87
C LEU A 153 1.54 9.33 19.22
N HIS A 154 1.66 8.60 20.33
CA HIS A 154 1.49 9.14 21.66
C HIS A 154 2.48 10.26 21.96
N ALA A 155 3.76 10.07 21.66
CA ALA A 155 4.78 11.10 21.84
C ALA A 155 4.49 12.38 21.04
N ARG A 156 3.91 12.25 19.84
CA ARG A 156 3.50 13.39 18.99
C ARG A 156 2.21 14.07 19.47
N LEU A 157 1.32 13.35 20.17
CA LEU A 157 0.08 13.89 20.75
C LEU A 157 0.27 14.45 22.15
N ASP A 158 1.37 14.12 22.84
CA ASP A 158 1.66 14.64 24.18
C ASP A 158 1.78 16.17 24.14
N GLY A 159 1.09 16.83 25.06
CA GLY A 159 0.97 18.28 25.07
C GLY A 159 -0.29 18.85 24.39
N SER A 160 -1.06 18.04 23.65
CA SER A 160 -2.32 18.50 23.04
C SER A 160 -3.47 18.71 24.03
N GLY A 161 -3.36 18.16 25.25
CA GLY A 161 -4.40 18.25 26.31
C GLY A 161 -5.71 17.54 25.97
N ARG A 162 -5.77 16.73 24.88
CA ARG A 162 -6.99 16.07 24.42
C ARG A 162 -7.22 14.74 25.14
N SER A 163 -8.48 14.45 25.46
CA SER A 163 -8.89 13.11 25.86
C SER A 163 -8.74 12.16 24.66
N ARG A 164 -7.99 11.08 24.85
CA ARG A 164 -7.74 10.06 23.81
C ARG A 164 -7.89 8.67 24.39
N GLU A 165 -8.43 7.81 23.57
CA GLU A 165 -8.54 6.38 23.82
C GLU A 165 -7.65 5.66 22.80
N ALA A 166 -6.72 4.84 23.26
CA ALA A 166 -5.83 4.08 22.39
C ALA A 166 -6.05 2.60 22.59
N PHE A 167 -6.20 1.88 21.50
CA PHE A 167 -6.32 0.43 21.48
C PHE A 167 -5.15 -0.17 20.70
N ALA A 168 -4.30 -0.93 21.41
CA ALA A 168 -3.20 -1.67 20.83
C ALA A 168 -3.71 -3.04 20.35
N GLY A 169 -4.16 -3.11 19.10
CA GLY A 169 -4.75 -4.33 18.53
C GLY A 169 -5.34 -4.07 17.16
N THR A 170 -5.94 -5.10 16.60
CA THR A 170 -6.56 -5.06 15.27
C THR A 170 -7.90 -4.32 15.29
N ALA A 171 -8.34 -3.85 14.11
CA ALA A 171 -9.66 -3.25 13.92
C ALA A 171 -10.79 -4.22 14.30
N GLN A 172 -10.61 -5.51 14.00
CA GLN A 172 -11.58 -6.56 14.30
C GLN A 172 -11.74 -6.75 15.82
N GLU A 173 -10.61 -6.84 16.55
CA GLU A 173 -10.62 -6.94 18.02
C GLU A 173 -11.29 -5.72 18.65
N PHE A 174 -10.90 -4.52 18.23
CA PHE A 174 -11.51 -3.28 18.70
C PHE A 174 -13.03 -3.27 18.48
N ALA A 175 -13.46 -3.58 17.27
CA ALA A 175 -14.87 -3.54 16.90
C ALA A 175 -15.76 -4.50 17.72
N HIS A 176 -15.20 -5.57 18.27
CA HIS A 176 -15.93 -6.48 19.16
C HIS A 176 -16.19 -5.91 20.57
N HIS A 177 -15.32 -5.03 21.04
CA HIS A 177 -15.35 -4.52 22.42
C HIS A 177 -15.91 -3.10 22.52
N ASP A 178 -15.91 -2.32 21.43
CA ASP A 178 -16.38 -0.94 21.46
C ASP A 178 -17.92 -0.84 21.46
N ASN A 179 -18.43 0.16 22.17
CA ASN A 179 -19.87 0.41 22.29
C ASN A 179 -20.38 1.49 21.32
N GLY A 180 -19.52 2.06 20.51
CA GLY A 180 -19.88 3.05 19.49
C GLY A 180 -20.01 4.48 20.00
N GLY A 181 -20.87 5.23 19.31
CA GLY A 181 -21.09 6.65 19.59
C GLY A 181 -20.12 7.58 18.86
N TRP A 182 -19.41 7.05 17.86
CA TRP A 182 -18.50 7.84 17.04
C TRP A 182 -19.24 8.68 16.00
N THR A 183 -18.90 9.94 15.89
CA THR A 183 -19.43 10.81 14.84
C THR A 183 -18.80 10.43 13.49
N ILE A 184 -17.48 10.26 13.48
CA ILE A 184 -16.70 9.84 12.31
C ILE A 184 -15.84 8.64 12.70
N ILE A 185 -15.90 7.59 11.88
CA ILE A 185 -14.91 6.52 11.85
C ILE A 185 -14.13 6.68 10.56
N GLN A 186 -12.80 6.66 10.65
CA GLN A 186 -11.94 6.76 9.49
C GLN A 186 -10.91 5.65 9.44
N ALA A 187 -10.46 5.34 8.24
CA ALA A 187 -9.34 4.45 7.97
C ALA A 187 -8.56 4.97 6.76
N THR A 188 -7.27 5.22 6.91
CA THR A 188 -6.43 5.79 5.86
C THR A 188 -5.28 4.87 5.53
N TYR A 189 -5.28 4.32 4.30
CA TYR A 189 -4.26 3.38 3.81
C TYR A 189 -4.01 2.18 4.74
N SER A 190 -5.06 1.66 5.36
CA SER A 190 -4.96 0.62 6.38
C SER A 190 -5.84 -0.61 6.12
N LEU A 191 -7.03 -0.42 5.51
CA LEU A 191 -7.97 -1.52 5.31
C LEU A 191 -7.52 -2.53 4.25
N HIS A 192 -6.63 -2.14 3.33
CA HIS A 192 -6.04 -3.07 2.37
C HIS A 192 -5.17 -4.15 3.04
N SER A 193 -4.72 -3.97 4.28
CA SER A 193 -4.01 -5.01 5.04
C SER A 193 -4.92 -6.10 5.60
N ILE A 194 -6.24 -5.89 5.57
CA ILE A 194 -7.23 -6.86 6.04
C ILE A 194 -7.62 -7.80 4.90
N PRO A 195 -7.66 -9.13 5.10
CA PRO A 195 -8.13 -10.08 4.09
C PRO A 195 -9.53 -9.73 3.56
N PRO A 196 -9.80 -9.90 2.25
CA PRO A 196 -11.07 -9.48 1.65
C PRO A 196 -12.32 -10.11 2.26
N ASP A 197 -12.24 -11.35 2.73
CA ASP A 197 -13.32 -12.09 3.37
C ASP A 197 -13.67 -11.56 4.77
N GLU A 198 -12.77 -10.89 5.45
CA GLU A 198 -12.99 -10.30 6.77
C GLU A 198 -13.61 -8.89 6.68
N ARG A 199 -13.39 -8.15 5.58
CA ARG A 199 -13.84 -6.76 5.42
C ARG A 199 -15.35 -6.57 5.56
N PRO A 200 -16.23 -7.42 4.96
CA PRO A 200 -17.68 -7.22 5.08
C PRO A 200 -18.18 -7.29 6.51
N GLY A 201 -17.63 -8.17 7.32
CA GLY A 201 -17.96 -8.30 8.74
C GLY A 201 -17.56 -7.05 9.54
N LEU A 202 -16.32 -6.62 9.34
CA LEU A 202 -15.80 -5.43 9.99
C LEU A 202 -16.61 -4.17 9.60
N LEU A 203 -16.86 -3.93 8.31
CA LEU A 203 -17.56 -2.73 7.85
C LEU A 203 -19.01 -2.67 8.39
N ARG A 204 -19.72 -3.80 8.47
CA ARG A 204 -21.04 -3.84 9.12
C ARG A 204 -20.95 -3.45 10.58
N ARG A 205 -19.94 -3.95 11.29
CA ARG A 205 -19.75 -3.58 12.68
C ARG A 205 -19.39 -2.09 12.85
N LEU A 206 -18.53 -1.54 11.99
CA LEU A 206 -18.21 -0.10 11.98
C LEU A 206 -19.47 0.75 11.71
N ARG A 207 -20.41 0.25 10.89
CA ARG A 207 -21.70 0.90 10.65
C ARG A 207 -22.53 1.03 11.94
N ASP A 208 -22.48 0.02 12.81
CA ASP A 208 -23.19 0.07 14.11
C ASP A 208 -22.50 1.00 15.13
N LEU A 209 -21.18 1.23 14.98
CA LEU A 209 -20.38 2.01 15.91
C LEU A 209 -20.35 3.51 15.61
N GLY A 210 -20.60 3.92 14.36
CA GLY A 210 -20.44 5.32 13.95
C GLY A 210 -21.47 5.82 12.95
N GLN A 211 -21.58 7.15 12.87
CA GLN A 211 -22.56 7.82 12.02
C GLN A 211 -22.04 8.02 10.57
N ARG A 212 -20.73 8.27 10.41
CA ARG A 212 -20.09 8.51 9.12
C ARG A 212 -18.79 7.73 9.01
N LEU A 213 -18.57 7.10 7.87
CA LEU A 213 -17.35 6.37 7.56
C LEU A 213 -16.55 7.14 6.49
N LEU A 214 -15.25 7.28 6.71
CA LEU A 214 -14.29 7.83 5.76
C LEU A 214 -13.20 6.78 5.51
N ILE A 215 -13.08 6.30 4.28
CA ILE A 215 -12.01 5.38 3.88
C ILE A 215 -11.15 6.09 2.85
N VAL A 216 -9.85 6.16 3.08
CA VAL A 216 -8.90 6.61 2.06
C VAL A 216 -8.06 5.41 1.64
N GLU A 217 -8.18 5.04 0.36
CA GLU A 217 -7.47 3.91 -0.24
C GLU A 217 -7.05 4.22 -1.67
N PHE A 218 -6.16 3.42 -2.22
CA PHE A 218 -5.71 3.52 -3.59
C PHE A 218 -6.67 2.80 -4.55
N ASP A 219 -6.88 3.39 -5.73
CA ASP A 219 -7.62 2.77 -6.83
C ASP A 219 -6.69 1.84 -7.62
N VAL A 220 -6.53 0.62 -7.15
CA VAL A 220 -5.61 -0.35 -7.75
C VAL A 220 -6.41 -1.29 -8.65
N PRO A 221 -6.04 -1.43 -9.95
CA PRO A 221 -6.73 -2.35 -10.84
C PRO A 221 -6.54 -3.80 -10.42
N GLU A 222 -7.55 -4.61 -10.69
CA GLU A 222 -7.50 -6.04 -10.47
C GLU A 222 -6.96 -6.75 -11.71
N PHE A 223 -6.09 -7.74 -11.48
CA PHE A 223 -5.53 -8.58 -12.53
C PHE A 223 -5.82 -10.05 -12.24
N ALA A 224 -6.01 -10.84 -13.29
CA ALA A 224 -6.41 -12.24 -13.19
C ALA A 224 -5.35 -13.12 -12.49
N ALA A 225 -4.07 -12.77 -12.62
CA ALA A 225 -2.98 -13.56 -12.08
C ALA A 225 -1.76 -12.71 -11.68
N MET A 226 -0.91 -13.28 -10.83
CA MET A 226 0.33 -12.64 -10.35
C MET A 226 1.26 -12.25 -11.50
N TYR A 227 1.42 -13.11 -12.50
CA TYR A 227 2.30 -12.89 -13.65
C TYR A 227 1.54 -12.50 -14.93
N ASP A 228 0.32 -11.99 -14.82
CA ASP A 228 -0.40 -11.44 -15.95
C ASP A 228 0.47 -10.38 -16.67
N PRO A 229 0.68 -10.49 -17.99
CA PRO A 229 1.43 -9.52 -18.77
C PRO A 229 1.00 -8.06 -18.57
N ALA A 230 -0.30 -7.82 -18.49
CA ALA A 230 -0.83 -6.47 -18.26
C ALA A 230 -0.47 -5.96 -16.86
N ARG A 231 -0.51 -6.83 -15.84
CA ARG A 231 -0.08 -6.50 -14.49
C ARG A 231 1.40 -6.12 -14.43
N VAL A 232 2.26 -6.92 -15.06
CA VAL A 232 3.70 -6.64 -15.04
C VAL A 232 4.01 -5.29 -15.69
N ARG A 233 3.40 -5.00 -16.86
CA ARG A 233 3.55 -3.68 -17.51
C ARG A 233 3.05 -2.53 -16.65
N ASP A 234 1.90 -2.70 -16.02
CA ASP A 234 1.33 -1.69 -15.12
C ASP A 234 2.26 -1.42 -13.93
N ILE A 235 2.74 -2.47 -13.26
CA ILE A 235 3.67 -2.33 -12.14
C ILE A 235 4.98 -1.68 -12.57
N VAL A 236 5.60 -2.10 -13.68
CA VAL A 236 6.83 -1.49 -14.20
C VAL A 236 6.61 0.01 -14.46
N GLY A 237 5.53 0.38 -15.15
CA GLY A 237 5.23 1.78 -15.43
C GLY A 237 4.99 2.63 -14.16
N ARG A 238 4.37 2.06 -13.14
CA ARG A 238 4.21 2.73 -11.83
C ARG A 238 5.55 2.92 -11.14
N TYR A 239 6.39 1.88 -11.08
CA TYR A 239 7.68 1.95 -10.43
C TYR A 239 8.67 2.87 -11.16
N GLN A 240 8.56 3.01 -12.50
CA GLN A 240 9.30 4.06 -13.23
C GLN A 240 8.97 5.45 -12.68
N ARG A 241 7.67 5.76 -12.47
CA ARG A 241 7.25 7.03 -11.86
C ARG A 241 7.73 7.16 -10.42
N GLY A 242 7.57 6.10 -9.61
CA GLY A 242 7.97 6.11 -8.22
C GLY A 242 9.48 6.30 -8.02
N LEU A 243 10.30 5.61 -8.80
CA LEU A 243 11.75 5.77 -8.76
C LEU A 243 12.21 7.18 -9.21
N ALA A 244 11.46 7.83 -10.12
CA ALA A 244 11.77 9.19 -10.55
C ALA A 244 11.62 10.23 -9.43
N GLU A 245 10.86 9.94 -8.38
CA GLU A 245 10.67 10.83 -7.23
C GLU A 245 11.84 10.81 -6.23
N TYR A 246 12.75 9.81 -6.32
CA TYR A 246 13.84 9.58 -5.37
C TYR A 246 15.18 9.47 -6.13
N THR A 247 15.74 10.61 -6.53
CA THR A 247 16.98 10.65 -7.35
C THR A 247 18.22 11.00 -6.55
N ASP A 248 18.06 11.74 -5.44
CA ASP A 248 19.16 12.36 -4.71
C ASP A 248 19.50 11.66 -3.38
N ASP A 249 18.94 10.46 -3.14
CA ASP A 249 19.10 9.70 -1.90
C ASP A 249 20.18 8.60 -1.95
N GLY A 250 20.98 8.58 -3.03
CA GLY A 250 22.01 7.56 -3.24
C GLY A 250 21.47 6.14 -3.41
N GLY A 251 20.21 6.01 -3.83
CA GLY A 251 19.54 4.72 -3.99
C GLY A 251 18.98 4.13 -2.69
N LEU A 252 18.96 4.88 -1.60
CA LEU A 252 18.46 4.41 -0.30
C LEU A 252 17.02 3.90 -0.41
N VAL A 253 16.10 4.72 -0.97
CA VAL A 253 14.69 4.36 -1.15
C VAL A 253 14.55 3.27 -2.20
N ALA A 254 15.25 3.37 -3.33
CA ALA A 254 15.17 2.38 -4.39
C ALA A 254 15.54 0.98 -3.89
N GLN A 255 16.71 0.83 -3.26
CA GLN A 255 17.25 -0.45 -2.83
C GLN A 255 16.72 -0.93 -1.48
N GLY A 256 16.36 -0.02 -0.58
CA GLY A 256 15.92 -0.35 0.77
C GLY A 256 14.41 -0.46 0.92
N PHE A 257 13.62 0.01 -0.05
CA PHE A 257 12.16 -0.04 0.01
C PHE A 257 11.51 -0.43 -1.31
N LEU A 258 11.70 0.33 -2.41
CA LEU A 258 10.92 0.13 -3.64
C LEU A 258 11.21 -1.23 -4.31
N MET A 259 12.47 -1.64 -4.43
CA MET A 259 12.79 -2.93 -5.06
C MET A 259 12.35 -4.13 -4.22
N PRO A 260 12.58 -4.17 -2.88
CA PRO A 260 11.98 -5.19 -2.03
C PRO A 260 10.47 -5.33 -2.18
N VAL A 261 9.74 -4.22 -2.20
CA VAL A 261 8.27 -4.22 -2.35
C VAL A 261 7.85 -4.70 -3.74
N LEU A 262 8.47 -4.18 -4.81
CA LEU A 262 8.19 -4.60 -6.18
C LEU A 262 8.34 -6.12 -6.34
N LEU A 263 9.49 -6.65 -5.93
CA LEU A 263 9.77 -8.07 -6.05
C LEU A 263 8.90 -8.91 -5.11
N GLY A 264 8.53 -8.38 -3.95
CA GLY A 264 7.58 -8.99 -3.03
C GLY A 264 6.21 -9.29 -3.66
N TYR A 265 5.75 -8.45 -4.61
CA TYR A 265 4.51 -8.73 -5.37
C TYR A 265 4.58 -9.98 -6.25
N PHE A 266 5.78 -10.46 -6.55
CA PHE A 266 6.04 -11.63 -7.40
C PHE A 266 6.66 -12.80 -6.62
N ASP A 267 6.81 -12.70 -5.30
CA ASP A 267 7.34 -13.77 -4.46
C ASP A 267 6.22 -14.73 -4.04
N GLN A 268 6.19 -15.91 -4.65
CA GLN A 268 5.21 -16.95 -4.32
C GLN A 268 5.40 -17.55 -2.92
N THR A 269 6.57 -17.36 -2.31
CA THR A 269 6.87 -17.90 -0.97
C THR A 269 6.56 -16.94 0.16
N ALA A 270 6.35 -15.66 -0.17
CA ALA A 270 5.99 -14.65 0.81
C ALA A 270 4.49 -14.72 1.15
N ALA A 271 4.16 -14.61 2.42
CA ALA A 271 2.77 -14.41 2.83
C ALA A 271 2.26 -13.06 2.28
N ARG A 272 1.07 -13.07 1.70
CA ARG A 272 0.44 -11.84 1.25
C ARG A 272 0.00 -11.01 2.46
N THR A 273 0.44 -9.76 2.53
CA THR A 273 0.16 -8.84 3.63
C THR A 273 -0.72 -7.67 3.23
N THR A 274 -0.91 -7.46 1.92
CA THR A 274 -1.75 -6.38 1.37
C THR A 274 -2.68 -6.94 0.29
N TYR A 275 -3.91 -6.41 0.26
CA TYR A 275 -4.99 -6.88 -0.61
C TYR A 275 -5.69 -5.66 -1.21
N GLU A 276 -4.95 -4.93 -2.03
CA GLU A 276 -5.46 -3.78 -2.78
C GLU A 276 -6.57 -4.21 -3.74
N GLN A 277 -7.47 -3.30 -4.03
CA GLN A 277 -8.60 -3.52 -4.94
C GLN A 277 -9.02 -2.20 -5.59
N PRO A 278 -9.83 -2.24 -6.67
CA PRO A 278 -10.40 -1.02 -7.26
C PRO A 278 -11.23 -0.24 -6.26
N ILE A 279 -11.19 1.09 -6.37
CA ILE A 279 -11.94 1.95 -5.44
C ILE A 279 -13.45 1.72 -5.52
N ALA A 280 -13.97 1.33 -6.68
CA ALA A 280 -15.37 0.94 -6.85
C ALA A 280 -15.74 -0.24 -5.95
N ALA A 281 -14.85 -1.24 -5.80
CA ALA A 281 -15.07 -2.37 -4.90
C ALA A 281 -15.09 -1.95 -3.42
N TRP A 282 -14.30 -0.95 -3.02
CA TRP A 282 -14.38 -0.36 -1.69
C TRP A 282 -15.74 0.31 -1.46
N ALA A 283 -16.23 1.09 -2.43
CA ALA A 283 -17.53 1.73 -2.35
C ALA A 283 -18.69 0.72 -2.27
N ASP A 284 -18.59 -0.39 -3.02
CA ASP A 284 -19.58 -1.47 -2.96
C ASP A 284 -19.60 -2.19 -1.61
N LEU A 285 -18.43 -2.43 -1.00
CA LEU A 285 -18.33 -2.97 0.35
C LEU A 285 -18.99 -2.05 1.39
N VAL A 286 -18.79 -0.73 1.27
CA VAL A 286 -19.41 0.27 2.16
C VAL A 286 -20.93 0.27 2.00
N ARG A 287 -21.46 0.21 0.75
CA ARG A 287 -22.90 0.06 0.50
C ARG A 287 -23.46 -1.24 1.07
N ALA A 288 -22.78 -2.34 0.83
CA ALA A 288 -23.19 -3.67 1.33
C ALA A 288 -23.16 -3.77 2.87
N ALA A 289 -22.37 -2.94 3.55
CA ALA A 289 -22.36 -2.82 4.99
C ALA A 289 -23.56 -2.03 5.57
N GLY A 290 -24.38 -1.39 4.71
CA GLY A 290 -25.57 -0.64 5.10
C GLY A 290 -25.36 0.87 5.25
N PHE A 291 -24.21 1.40 4.81
CA PHE A 291 -24.06 2.85 4.70
C PHE A 291 -24.82 3.39 3.51
N THR A 292 -25.42 4.58 3.69
CA THR A 292 -26.14 5.33 2.67
C THR A 292 -25.28 6.48 2.13
N ALA A 293 -25.73 7.19 1.09
CA ALA A 293 -25.02 8.33 0.50
C ALA A 293 -23.53 8.06 0.27
N VAL A 294 -23.22 6.88 -0.32
CA VAL A 294 -21.83 6.49 -0.58
C VAL A 294 -21.28 7.25 -1.77
N GLU A 295 -20.25 8.05 -1.52
CA GLU A 295 -19.58 8.87 -2.52
C GLU A 295 -18.11 8.49 -2.63
N VAL A 296 -17.54 8.67 -3.81
CA VAL A 296 -16.13 8.47 -4.12
C VAL A 296 -15.54 9.74 -4.69
N ARG A 297 -14.43 10.21 -4.15
CA ARG A 297 -13.73 11.40 -4.61
C ARG A 297 -12.22 11.16 -4.71
N PRO A 298 -11.58 11.40 -5.87
CA PRO A 298 -10.13 11.37 -5.97
C PRO A 298 -9.51 12.48 -5.12
N LEU A 299 -8.38 12.17 -4.47
CA LEU A 299 -7.64 13.09 -3.61
C LEU A 299 -6.31 13.52 -4.23
N TYR A 300 -5.54 12.54 -4.73
CA TYR A 300 -4.19 12.77 -5.22
C TYR A 300 -3.81 11.70 -6.24
N ASP A 301 -3.21 12.11 -7.36
CA ASP A 301 -2.65 11.19 -8.35
C ASP A 301 -1.25 10.77 -7.93
N TYR A 302 -1.19 9.68 -7.15
CA TYR A 302 0.06 9.16 -6.61
C TYR A 302 0.71 8.20 -7.60
N TRP A 303 2.02 8.11 -7.58
CA TRP A 303 2.77 7.28 -8.53
C TRP A 303 2.31 5.81 -8.55
N TRP A 304 1.92 5.28 -7.38
CA TRP A 304 1.42 3.91 -7.27
C TRP A 304 0.00 3.77 -7.83
N ALA A 305 -0.91 4.57 -7.39
CA ALA A 305 -2.30 4.63 -7.86
C ALA A 305 -2.98 5.89 -7.31
N THR A 306 -4.04 6.35 -7.95
CA THR A 306 -4.82 7.47 -7.44
C THR A 306 -5.36 7.16 -6.04
N ALA A 307 -5.04 8.02 -5.09
CA ALA A 307 -5.65 7.97 -3.76
C ALA A 307 -7.06 8.55 -3.82
N CYS A 308 -8.02 7.84 -3.27
CA CYS A 308 -9.43 8.23 -3.27
C CYS A 308 -10.02 8.19 -1.86
N LEU A 309 -10.95 9.10 -1.59
CA LEU A 309 -11.80 9.09 -0.41
C LEU A 309 -13.14 8.45 -0.76
N VAL A 310 -13.51 7.40 -0.04
CA VAL A 310 -14.86 6.84 0.00
C VAL A 310 -15.54 7.31 1.26
N THR A 311 -16.70 7.93 1.15
CA THR A 311 -17.52 8.34 2.30
C THR A 311 -18.83 7.55 2.32
N GLY A 312 -19.35 7.28 3.51
CA GLY A 312 -20.67 6.70 3.71
C GLY A 312 -21.31 7.26 4.96
N SER A 313 -22.60 7.56 4.89
CA SER A 313 -23.39 8.00 6.05
C SER A 313 -24.19 6.84 6.63
N GLY A 314 -24.30 6.80 7.94
CA GLY A 314 -25.00 5.78 8.67
C GLY A 314 -26.47 6.07 8.95
#